data_dfea2675aab23d091385cf788c0db6e5
#
_entry.id   dfea2675aab23d091385cf788c0db6e5
#
_cell.length_a   1.000
_cell.length_b   1.000
_cell.length_c   1.000
_cell.angle_alpha   90.00
_cell.angle_beta   90.00
_cell.angle_gamma   90.00
#
_symmetry.space_group_name_H-M   'P 1'
#
loop_
_entity.id
_entity.type
_entity.pdbx_description
1 polymer ?
#
loop_
_entity_poly.entity_id
_entity_poly.type
_entity_poly.pdbx_seq_one_letter_code
_entity_poly.pdbx_strand_id
1 'polypeptide(L)'
;GRFTVGNGQYVIYAKDSEEARQVIRQELQRVDKIKEKMSNLLSQDGTAMQNFLENTSEENLNIYFNDETSLIYEDPQNATTKGEVRQRSGENGKFTYDLAYRYPEIQGHNADFRLAHEMGHLMLNPSNARMQTYDKETDSRQVSGLMRVPRGQENNPNAIYGTRMQENAINLIAELAIRGEYSADDIMSGKVDVSEFNLYKKCDDLVKLLAVSMRNDFENEMSFEQLVENKIDSFIEHSDGSKEPANTFFYGVLNDSSIIENEFDKYMGKGAWRDLDTFITNLHNTNISKEQFDMVFKEAQGMIIEFANTRMQEKYK
;
A
#
# COMPACT_ATOMS: atom_id res chain seq x y z
N GLY A 1 -15.84 27.49 2.46
CA GLY A 1 -16.81 27.11 3.52
C GLY A 1 -16.71 25.65 3.90
N ARG A 2 -17.53 25.24 4.82
CA ARG A 2 -17.60 23.84 5.31
C ARG A 2 -19.07 23.48 5.54
N PHE A 3 -19.49 22.32 5.07
CA PHE A 3 -20.79 21.75 5.37
C PHE A 3 -20.70 20.21 5.54
N THR A 4 -21.74 19.60 6.09
CA THR A 4 -21.77 18.16 6.33
C THR A 4 -22.96 17.53 5.63
N VAL A 5 -22.80 16.25 5.24
CA VAL A 5 -23.88 15.39 4.75
C VAL A 5 -23.89 14.07 5.50
N GLY A 6 -25.02 13.36 5.46
CA GLY A 6 -25.23 12.20 6.30
C GLY A 6 -25.25 12.57 7.78
N ASN A 7 -24.98 11.64 8.66
CA ASN A 7 -24.94 11.86 10.12
C ASN A 7 -23.62 12.52 10.60
N GLY A 8 -23.00 13.38 9.76
CA GLY A 8 -21.73 14.03 10.09
C GLY A 8 -20.49 13.22 9.72
N GLN A 9 -20.66 12.03 9.17
CA GLN A 9 -19.55 11.19 8.67
C GLN A 9 -18.80 11.85 7.50
N TYR A 10 -19.52 12.61 6.69
CA TYR A 10 -18.96 13.26 5.51
C TYR A 10 -18.87 14.77 5.73
N VAL A 11 -17.66 15.29 5.64
CA VAL A 11 -17.36 16.72 5.80
C VAL A 11 -16.87 17.27 4.47
N ILE A 12 -17.50 18.36 4.00
CA ILE A 12 -17.20 18.95 2.71
C ILE A 12 -16.59 20.33 2.91
N TYR A 13 -15.38 20.51 2.36
CA TYR A 13 -14.71 21.81 2.27
C TYR A 13 -14.92 22.41 0.89
N ALA A 14 -16.07 23.04 0.72
CA ALA A 14 -16.47 23.76 -0.47
C ALA A 14 -17.55 24.77 -0.13
N LYS A 15 -17.89 25.65 -1.08
CA LYS A 15 -19.08 26.50 -0.95
C LYS A 15 -20.33 25.61 -1.06
N ASP A 16 -21.24 25.74 -0.11
CA ASP A 16 -22.50 24.99 -0.17
C ASP A 16 -23.37 25.51 -1.32
N SER A 17 -23.46 24.73 -2.37
CA SER A 17 -24.25 24.98 -3.57
C SER A 17 -24.88 23.66 -4.06
N GLU A 18 -25.89 23.75 -4.92
CA GLU A 18 -26.48 22.54 -5.50
C GLU A 18 -25.48 21.77 -6.37
N GLU A 19 -24.60 22.47 -7.09
CA GLU A 19 -23.54 21.87 -7.88
C GLU A 19 -22.56 21.09 -6.98
N ALA A 20 -22.12 21.67 -5.86
CA ALA A 20 -21.24 20.99 -4.92
C ALA A 20 -21.93 19.75 -4.33
N ARG A 21 -23.21 19.86 -3.96
CA ARG A 21 -23.99 18.72 -3.43
C ARG A 21 -24.16 17.61 -4.48
N GLN A 22 -24.32 17.94 -5.75
CA GLN A 22 -24.39 16.95 -6.81
C GLN A 22 -23.06 16.23 -7.02
N VAL A 23 -21.94 16.97 -7.01
CA VAL A 23 -20.60 16.38 -7.09
C VAL A 23 -20.38 15.42 -5.92
N ILE A 24 -20.74 15.82 -4.71
CA ILE A 24 -20.59 14.96 -3.52
C ILE A 24 -21.43 13.69 -3.62
N ARG A 25 -22.64 13.73 -4.15
CA ARG A 25 -23.42 12.50 -4.39
C ARG A 25 -22.69 11.54 -5.33
N GLN A 26 -22.01 12.05 -6.35
CA GLN A 26 -21.18 11.23 -7.25
C GLN A 26 -19.95 10.66 -6.53
N GLU A 27 -19.30 11.46 -5.68
CA GLU A 27 -18.14 11.01 -4.90
C GLU A 27 -18.51 9.95 -3.85
N LEU A 28 -19.69 10.02 -3.24
CA LEU A 28 -20.19 8.97 -2.34
C LEU A 28 -20.38 7.64 -3.09
N GLN A 29 -20.92 7.67 -4.31
CA GLN A 29 -21.01 6.48 -5.16
C GLN A 29 -19.63 5.93 -5.52
N ARG A 30 -18.66 6.82 -5.77
CA ARG A 30 -17.27 6.42 -6.01
C ARG A 30 -16.67 5.72 -4.77
N VAL A 31 -16.89 6.26 -3.57
CA VAL A 31 -16.43 5.64 -2.32
C VAL A 31 -16.92 4.19 -2.20
N ASP A 32 -18.20 3.97 -2.41
CA ASP A 32 -18.81 2.64 -2.35
C ASP A 32 -18.22 1.69 -3.41
N LYS A 33 -18.09 2.17 -4.64
CA LYS A 33 -17.47 1.42 -5.76
C LYS A 33 -16.04 1.02 -5.46
N ILE A 34 -15.22 1.95 -4.98
CA ILE A 34 -13.80 1.69 -4.71
C ILE A 34 -13.65 0.79 -3.49
N LYS A 35 -14.44 0.98 -2.45
CA LYS A 35 -14.48 0.08 -1.29
C LYS A 35 -14.79 -1.37 -1.71
N GLU A 36 -15.76 -1.57 -2.60
CA GLU A 36 -16.08 -2.89 -3.14
C GLU A 36 -14.90 -3.49 -3.91
N LYS A 37 -14.30 -2.72 -4.83
CA LYS A 37 -13.11 -3.17 -5.60
C LYS A 37 -11.94 -3.54 -4.71
N MET A 38 -11.64 -2.75 -3.68
CA MET A 38 -10.58 -3.04 -2.72
C MET A 38 -10.90 -4.30 -1.91
N SER A 39 -12.13 -4.46 -1.45
CA SER A 39 -12.58 -5.66 -0.73
C SER A 39 -12.45 -6.94 -1.56
N ASN A 40 -12.69 -6.85 -2.88
CA ASN A 40 -12.58 -8.00 -3.78
C ASN A 40 -11.15 -8.56 -3.93
N LEU A 41 -10.13 -7.79 -3.53
CA LEU A 41 -8.74 -8.26 -3.49
C LEU A 41 -8.47 -9.22 -2.32
N LEU A 42 -9.31 -9.23 -1.31
CA LEU A 42 -9.07 -9.90 -0.02
C LEU A 42 -9.90 -11.19 0.10
N SER A 43 -9.37 -12.15 0.85
CA SER A 43 -10.13 -13.34 1.25
C SER A 43 -11.24 -12.94 2.23
N GLN A 44 -12.45 -13.47 2.03
CA GLN A 44 -13.62 -13.12 2.85
C GLN A 44 -13.45 -13.44 4.34
N ASP A 45 -12.70 -14.49 4.65
CA ASP A 45 -12.45 -14.96 6.01
C ASP A 45 -11.11 -14.45 6.59
N GLY A 46 -10.41 -13.58 5.86
CA GLY A 46 -9.08 -13.09 6.23
C GLY A 46 -9.11 -11.96 7.28
N THR A 47 -8.07 -11.90 8.09
CA THR A 47 -7.87 -10.80 9.06
C THR A 47 -7.80 -9.44 8.38
N ALA A 48 -7.15 -9.37 7.21
CA ALA A 48 -7.04 -8.14 6.43
C ALA A 48 -8.41 -7.62 5.98
N MET A 49 -9.33 -8.50 5.55
CA MET A 49 -10.70 -8.12 5.23
C MET A 49 -11.43 -7.57 6.45
N GLN A 50 -11.31 -8.23 7.60
CA GLN A 50 -11.94 -7.78 8.84
C GLN A 50 -11.42 -6.40 9.25
N ASN A 51 -10.11 -6.17 9.21
CA ASN A 51 -9.50 -4.88 9.50
C ASN A 51 -9.99 -3.80 8.53
N PHE A 52 -10.03 -4.10 7.23
CA PHE A 52 -10.48 -3.15 6.23
C PHE A 52 -11.95 -2.76 6.42
N LEU A 53 -12.83 -3.72 6.67
CA LEU A 53 -14.24 -3.46 6.94
C LEU A 53 -14.44 -2.64 8.22
N GLU A 54 -13.67 -2.92 9.28
CA GLU A 54 -13.72 -2.16 10.50
C GLU A 54 -13.20 -0.73 10.33
N ASN A 55 -12.05 -0.57 9.67
CA ASN A 55 -11.45 0.75 9.41
C ASN A 55 -12.29 1.64 8.47
N THR A 56 -13.15 1.04 7.65
CA THR A 56 -14.02 1.78 6.73
C THR A 56 -15.49 1.87 7.19
N SER A 57 -15.79 1.38 8.39
CA SER A 57 -17.15 1.47 8.96
C SER A 57 -17.54 2.91 9.30
N GLU A 58 -18.84 3.19 9.36
CA GLU A 58 -19.35 4.51 9.70
C GLU A 58 -18.89 5.01 11.08
N GLU A 59 -18.67 4.09 12.01
CA GLU A 59 -18.22 4.45 13.36
C GLU A 59 -16.74 4.83 13.41
N ASN A 60 -15.92 4.30 12.50
CA ASN A 60 -14.48 4.39 12.58
C ASN A 60 -13.85 5.29 11.51
N LEU A 61 -14.61 5.71 10.50
CA LEU A 61 -14.11 6.51 9.39
C LEU A 61 -14.93 7.78 9.20
N ASN A 62 -14.24 8.92 9.21
CA ASN A 62 -14.77 10.18 8.68
C ASN A 62 -14.12 10.48 7.33
N ILE A 63 -14.91 10.92 6.37
CA ILE A 63 -14.42 11.26 5.04
C ILE A 63 -14.59 12.76 4.80
N TYR A 64 -13.50 13.41 4.41
CA TYR A 64 -13.40 14.83 4.13
C TYR A 64 -13.21 15.04 2.63
N PHE A 65 -14.20 15.62 1.99
CA PHE A 65 -14.15 15.98 0.58
C PHE A 65 -13.68 17.42 0.42
N ASN A 66 -12.59 17.62 -0.30
CA ASN A 66 -12.01 18.92 -0.57
C ASN A 66 -12.16 19.26 -2.05
N ASP A 67 -12.61 20.47 -2.35
CA ASP A 67 -12.49 21.00 -3.73
C ASP A 67 -11.03 21.37 -4.05
N GLU A 68 -10.74 21.74 -5.28
CA GLU A 68 -9.36 22.06 -5.71
C GLU A 68 -8.80 23.33 -5.03
N THR A 69 -9.63 24.14 -4.40
CA THR A 69 -9.24 25.40 -3.75
C THR A 69 -9.11 25.30 -2.25
N SER A 70 -9.72 24.30 -1.63
CA SER A 70 -9.72 24.09 -0.18
C SER A 70 -8.46 23.40 0.30
N LEU A 71 -7.99 23.76 1.48
CA LEU A 71 -6.88 23.06 2.14
C LEU A 71 -7.37 21.77 2.76
N ILE A 72 -6.64 20.66 2.57
CA ILE A 72 -6.92 19.41 3.25
C ILE A 72 -6.79 19.62 4.77
N TYR A 73 -7.84 19.27 5.50
CA TYR A 73 -7.99 19.52 6.94
C TYR A 73 -7.79 21.00 7.34
N GLU A 74 -7.98 21.94 6.41
CA GLU A 74 -7.71 23.37 6.65
C GLU A 74 -6.25 23.66 7.07
N ASP A 75 -5.32 22.76 6.74
CA ASP A 75 -3.91 22.85 7.09
C ASP A 75 -3.10 23.46 5.93
N PRO A 76 -2.47 24.64 6.12
CA PRO A 76 -1.65 25.27 5.10
C PRO A 76 -0.48 24.42 4.59
N GLN A 77 0.04 23.48 5.41
CA GLN A 77 1.11 22.57 4.99
C GLN A 77 0.64 21.55 3.93
N ASN A 78 -0.67 21.36 3.81
CA ASN A 78 -1.29 20.44 2.86
C ASN A 78 -1.78 21.11 1.57
N ALA A 79 -1.26 22.27 1.22
CA ALA A 79 -1.72 23.03 0.06
C ALA A 79 -1.60 22.27 -1.28
N THR A 80 -0.60 21.40 -1.40
CA THR A 80 -0.36 20.57 -2.62
C THR A 80 -0.77 19.12 -2.46
N THR A 81 -1.15 18.70 -1.27
CA THR A 81 -1.54 17.31 -0.95
C THR A 81 -2.84 16.97 -1.67
N LYS A 82 -2.90 15.83 -2.33
CA LYS A 82 -4.09 15.34 -3.06
C LYS A 82 -4.98 14.44 -2.21
N GLY A 83 -4.41 13.77 -1.22
CA GLY A 83 -5.11 12.93 -0.26
C GLY A 83 -4.27 12.67 0.98
N GLU A 84 -4.90 12.32 2.09
CA GLU A 84 -4.25 11.98 3.35
C GLU A 84 -5.18 11.12 4.21
N VAL A 85 -4.60 10.11 4.86
CA VAL A 85 -5.28 9.35 5.91
C VAL A 85 -4.60 9.66 7.25
N ARG A 86 -5.39 10.02 8.24
CA ARG A 86 -4.95 10.27 9.62
C ARG A 86 -5.53 9.23 10.56
N GLN A 87 -4.66 8.64 11.40
CA GLN A 87 -5.05 7.75 12.47
C GLN A 87 -5.32 8.56 13.75
N ARG A 88 -6.38 8.21 14.44
CA ARG A 88 -6.68 8.72 15.78
C ARG A 88 -6.74 7.57 16.77
N SER A 89 -6.16 7.75 17.94
CA SER A 89 -6.27 6.80 19.05
C SER A 89 -7.58 7.03 19.80
N GLY A 90 -8.37 5.97 19.91
CA GLY A 90 -9.58 5.94 20.70
C GLY A 90 -9.38 5.23 22.04
N GLU A 91 -10.49 4.99 22.73
CA GLU A 91 -10.49 4.25 23.99
C GLU A 91 -10.13 2.77 23.78
N ASN A 92 -9.51 2.13 24.77
CA ASN A 92 -9.14 0.72 24.75
C ASN A 92 -8.21 0.29 23.61
N GLY A 93 -7.40 1.21 23.07
CA GLY A 93 -6.48 0.95 21.98
C GLY A 93 -7.12 0.82 20.61
N LYS A 94 -8.41 1.13 20.47
CA LYS A 94 -9.10 1.20 19.19
C LYS A 94 -8.58 2.38 18.37
N PHE A 95 -8.41 2.18 17.08
CA PHE A 95 -8.09 3.24 16.14
C PHE A 95 -9.31 3.67 15.35
N THR A 96 -9.41 4.96 15.09
CA THR A 96 -10.34 5.55 14.14
C THR A 96 -9.56 6.36 13.10
N TYR A 97 -10.16 6.61 11.96
CA TYR A 97 -9.48 7.20 10.82
C TYR A 97 -10.24 8.37 10.24
N ASP A 98 -9.48 9.34 9.76
CA ASP A 98 -9.97 10.37 8.86
C ASP A 98 -9.32 10.17 7.50
N LEU A 99 -10.13 10.11 6.46
CA LEU A 99 -9.68 10.11 5.07
C LEU A 99 -10.09 11.43 4.44
N ALA A 100 -9.13 12.19 3.95
CA ALA A 100 -9.39 13.39 3.20
C ALA A 100 -8.81 13.27 1.79
N TYR A 101 -9.53 13.73 0.79
CA TYR A 101 -9.00 13.81 -0.56
C TYR A 101 -9.64 14.93 -1.36
N ARG A 102 -8.88 15.42 -2.34
CA ARG A 102 -9.40 16.36 -3.32
C ARG A 102 -10.15 15.60 -4.40
N TYR A 103 -11.44 15.81 -4.47
CA TYR A 103 -12.20 15.24 -5.57
C TYR A 103 -11.81 15.95 -6.88
N PRO A 104 -11.57 15.19 -7.96
CA PRO A 104 -11.13 15.76 -9.22
C PRO A 104 -12.31 16.39 -9.99
N GLU A 105 -12.04 17.41 -10.74
CA GLU A 105 -13.02 17.98 -11.68
C GLU A 105 -13.37 17.00 -12.80
N ILE A 106 -12.40 16.18 -13.23
CA ILE A 106 -12.57 15.22 -14.32
C ILE A 106 -12.68 13.81 -13.73
N GLN A 107 -13.77 13.13 -14.07
CA GLN A 107 -14.01 11.73 -13.71
C GLN A 107 -13.14 10.80 -14.55
N GLY A 108 -12.83 9.62 -14.03
CA GLY A 108 -12.10 8.59 -14.76
C GLY A 108 -11.11 7.81 -13.90
N HIS A 109 -10.20 7.10 -14.56
CA HIS A 109 -9.24 6.21 -13.90
C HIS A 109 -8.38 6.92 -12.83
N ASN A 110 -7.86 8.10 -13.13
CA ASN A 110 -7.02 8.85 -12.17
C ASN A 110 -7.79 9.27 -10.91
N ALA A 111 -9.08 9.56 -11.06
CA ALA A 111 -9.97 9.86 -9.95
C ALA A 111 -10.18 8.64 -9.04
N ASP A 112 -10.48 7.51 -9.66
CA ASP A 112 -10.65 6.23 -8.97
C ASP A 112 -9.34 5.78 -8.29
N PHE A 113 -8.21 5.94 -8.96
CA PHE A 113 -6.89 5.62 -8.41
C PHE A 113 -6.55 6.48 -7.18
N ARG A 114 -6.82 7.77 -7.22
CA ARG A 114 -6.56 8.67 -6.09
C ARG A 114 -7.30 8.21 -4.83
N LEU A 115 -8.57 7.88 -4.97
CA LEU A 115 -9.35 7.36 -3.83
C LEU A 115 -8.91 5.96 -3.42
N ALA A 116 -8.62 5.07 -4.38
CA ALA A 116 -8.13 3.73 -4.10
C ALA A 116 -6.79 3.74 -3.35
N HIS A 117 -5.90 4.68 -3.65
CA HIS A 117 -4.66 4.88 -2.91
C HIS A 117 -4.95 5.19 -1.42
N GLU A 118 -5.82 6.14 -1.13
CA GLU A 118 -6.18 6.46 0.26
C GLU A 118 -6.90 5.30 0.95
N MET A 119 -7.78 4.58 0.26
CA MET A 119 -8.39 3.35 0.78
C MET A 119 -7.35 2.25 1.05
N GLY A 120 -6.26 2.22 0.29
CA GLY A 120 -5.13 1.31 0.52
C GLY A 120 -4.47 1.53 1.89
N HIS A 121 -4.33 2.77 2.33
CA HIS A 121 -3.87 3.07 3.69
C HIS A 121 -4.81 2.45 4.75
N LEU A 122 -6.11 2.53 4.55
CA LEU A 122 -7.09 1.93 5.47
C LEU A 122 -7.04 0.40 5.45
N MET A 123 -6.66 -0.21 4.33
CA MET A 123 -6.47 -1.65 4.21
C MET A 123 -5.24 -2.13 5.00
N LEU A 124 -4.15 -1.37 4.98
CA LEU A 124 -2.89 -1.74 5.63
C LEU A 124 -2.82 -1.33 7.10
N ASN A 125 -3.59 -0.35 7.52
CA ASN A 125 -3.55 0.16 8.87
C ASN A 125 -4.24 -0.79 9.85
N PRO A 126 -3.70 -0.96 11.07
CA PRO A 126 -4.32 -1.80 12.09
C PRO A 126 -5.61 -1.17 12.61
N SER A 127 -6.61 -1.99 12.94
CA SER A 127 -7.86 -1.53 13.58
C SER A 127 -7.70 -1.20 15.07
N ASN A 128 -6.65 -1.73 15.69
CA ASN A 128 -6.31 -1.41 17.08
C ASN A 128 -4.81 -1.66 17.37
N ALA A 129 -4.33 -1.11 18.50
CA ALA A 129 -2.92 -1.20 18.91
C ALA A 129 -2.44 -2.63 19.16
N ARG A 130 -3.32 -3.58 19.46
CA ARG A 130 -2.96 -4.99 19.71
C ARG A 130 -2.56 -5.72 18.43
N MET A 131 -2.92 -5.18 17.27
CA MET A 131 -2.53 -5.70 15.96
C MET A 131 -1.10 -5.32 15.57
N GLN A 132 -0.47 -4.41 16.31
CA GLN A 132 0.92 -4.00 16.09
C GLN A 132 1.88 -4.97 16.77
N THR A 133 2.40 -5.93 16.01
CA THR A 133 3.23 -7.01 16.52
C THR A 133 4.72 -6.69 16.54
N TYR A 134 5.41 -7.18 17.57
CA TYR A 134 6.87 -7.17 17.67
C TYR A 134 7.44 -8.49 17.15
N ASP A 135 8.49 -8.41 16.34
CA ASP A 135 9.25 -9.55 15.86
C ASP A 135 10.68 -9.54 16.41
N LYS A 136 11.13 -10.69 16.93
CA LYS A 136 12.46 -10.81 17.55
C LYS A 136 13.58 -10.88 16.54
N GLU A 137 13.36 -11.46 15.37
CA GLU A 137 14.40 -11.65 14.36
C GLU A 137 14.73 -10.34 13.68
N THR A 138 13.73 -9.54 13.35
CA THR A 138 13.90 -8.19 12.81
C THR A 138 14.21 -7.14 13.89
N ASP A 139 14.02 -7.48 15.18
CA ASP A 139 14.11 -6.58 16.33
C ASP A 139 13.33 -5.28 16.12
N SER A 140 12.11 -5.42 15.65
CA SER A 140 11.25 -4.28 15.29
C SER A 140 9.77 -4.58 15.54
N ARG A 141 9.00 -3.49 15.68
CA ARG A 141 7.55 -3.54 15.78
C ARG A 141 6.89 -3.00 14.52
N GLN A 142 5.85 -3.65 14.06
CA GLN A 142 5.03 -3.15 12.97
C GLN A 142 4.29 -1.88 13.41
N VAL A 143 4.32 -0.87 12.56
CA VAL A 143 3.53 0.37 12.72
C VAL A 143 2.27 0.27 11.86
N SER A 144 2.43 -0.03 10.58
CA SER A 144 1.36 -0.19 9.60
C SER A 144 1.92 -0.79 8.32
N GLY A 145 1.33 -1.86 7.79
CA GLY A 145 1.80 -2.48 6.56
C GLY A 145 3.31 -2.75 6.57
N LEU A 146 4.05 -2.14 5.64
CA LEU A 146 5.51 -2.26 5.55
C LEU A 146 6.27 -1.39 6.55
N MET A 147 5.61 -0.44 7.20
CA MET A 147 6.25 0.47 8.14
C MET A 147 6.55 -0.24 9.46
N ARG A 148 7.81 -0.23 9.85
CA ARG A 148 8.29 -0.80 11.11
C ARG A 148 9.20 0.17 11.84
N VAL A 149 9.30 0.02 13.15
CA VAL A 149 10.19 0.81 14.00
C VAL A 149 11.10 -0.14 14.80
N PRO A 150 12.43 0.11 14.86
CA PRO A 150 13.33 -0.68 15.67
C PRO A 150 12.97 -0.59 17.16
N ARG A 151 13.25 -1.66 17.89
CA ARG A 151 13.05 -1.72 19.34
C ARG A 151 13.79 -0.59 20.05
N GLY A 152 13.12 0.04 20.99
CA GLY A 152 13.67 1.14 21.78
C GLY A 152 13.65 2.50 21.07
N GLN A 153 13.13 2.56 19.84
CA GLN A 153 13.01 3.79 19.05
C GLN A 153 11.56 4.14 18.70
N GLU A 154 10.60 3.59 19.42
CA GLU A 154 9.17 3.73 19.14
C GLU A 154 8.68 5.18 19.14
N ASN A 155 9.36 6.06 19.88
CA ASN A 155 9.04 7.49 19.97
C ASN A 155 9.83 8.35 18.96
N ASN A 156 10.67 7.75 18.11
CA ASN A 156 11.44 8.44 17.10
C ASN A 156 10.84 8.23 15.71
N PRO A 157 10.08 9.20 15.16
CA PRO A 157 9.46 9.06 13.85
C PRO A 157 10.50 8.90 12.72
N ASN A 158 11.72 9.38 12.91
CA ASN A 158 12.80 9.24 11.92
C ASN A 158 13.42 7.82 11.89
N ALA A 159 13.14 7.00 12.89
CA ALA A 159 13.60 5.62 12.95
C ALA A 159 12.68 4.65 12.19
N ILE A 160 11.49 5.09 11.79
CA ILE A 160 10.55 4.27 11.01
C ILE A 160 11.14 4.02 9.62
N TYR A 161 11.23 2.73 9.24
CA TYR A 161 11.61 2.31 7.90
C TYR A 161 10.42 1.68 7.15
N GLY A 162 10.54 1.52 5.84
CA GLY A 162 9.48 0.97 4.99
C GLY A 162 8.43 1.99 4.53
N THR A 163 8.51 3.25 4.93
CA THR A 163 7.49 4.27 4.64
C THR A 163 7.31 4.50 3.14
N ARG A 164 8.40 4.71 2.40
CA ARG A 164 8.33 4.96 0.95
C ARG A 164 7.97 3.71 0.17
N MET A 165 8.49 2.57 0.58
CA MET A 165 8.11 1.28 0.00
C MET A 165 6.62 0.99 0.22
N GLN A 166 6.07 1.36 1.36
CA GLN A 166 4.62 1.25 1.62
C GLN A 166 3.79 2.09 0.65
N GLU A 167 4.18 3.33 0.36
CA GLU A 167 3.50 4.16 -0.64
C GLU A 167 3.46 3.47 -2.02
N ASN A 168 4.56 2.85 -2.42
CA ASN A 168 4.61 2.08 -3.67
C ASN A 168 3.74 0.81 -3.61
N ALA A 169 3.73 0.11 -2.48
CA ALA A 169 2.86 -1.05 -2.28
C ALA A 169 1.36 -0.67 -2.34
N ILE A 170 1.00 0.45 -1.76
CA ILE A 170 -0.37 0.99 -1.83
C ILE A 170 -0.75 1.35 -3.27
N ASN A 171 0.16 1.97 -4.03
CA ASN A 171 -0.06 2.25 -5.44
C ASN A 171 -0.30 0.95 -6.23
N LEU A 172 0.49 -0.09 -5.97
CA LEU A 172 0.29 -1.40 -6.58
C LEU A 172 -1.08 -2.01 -6.24
N ILE A 173 -1.48 -1.98 -4.98
CA ILE A 173 -2.78 -2.48 -4.52
C ILE A 173 -3.92 -1.69 -5.20
N ALA A 174 -3.80 -0.37 -5.28
CA ALA A 174 -4.78 0.49 -5.95
C ALA A 174 -4.90 0.19 -7.45
N GLU A 175 -3.78 0.02 -8.14
CA GLU A 175 -3.76 -0.38 -9.55
C GLU A 175 -4.41 -1.75 -9.77
N LEU A 176 -4.09 -2.73 -8.93
CA LEU A 176 -4.68 -4.06 -8.98
C LEU A 176 -6.20 -4.05 -8.73
N ALA A 177 -6.67 -3.19 -7.84
CA ALA A 177 -8.10 -3.04 -7.56
C ALA A 177 -8.88 -2.45 -8.74
N ILE A 178 -8.29 -1.48 -9.44
CA ILE A 178 -8.96 -0.72 -10.49
C ILE A 178 -8.75 -1.37 -11.86
N ARG A 179 -7.52 -1.76 -12.16
CA ARG A 179 -7.15 -2.47 -13.38
C ARG A 179 -5.78 -3.15 -13.22
N GLY A 180 -5.62 -4.34 -13.71
CA GLY A 180 -4.32 -4.98 -13.84
C GLY A 180 -3.62 -4.52 -15.13
N GLU A 181 -2.40 -3.99 -15.06
CA GLU A 181 -1.66 -3.47 -16.24
C GLU A 181 -0.43 -4.28 -16.61
N TYR A 182 0.12 -5.07 -15.68
CA TYR A 182 1.44 -5.68 -15.84
C TYR A 182 1.36 -7.20 -15.68
N SER A 183 2.04 -7.91 -16.59
CA SER A 183 2.27 -9.34 -16.42
C SER A 183 3.50 -9.59 -15.54
N ALA A 184 3.55 -10.79 -14.93
CA ALA A 184 4.75 -11.23 -14.21
C ALA A 184 5.97 -11.25 -15.13
N ASP A 185 5.80 -11.67 -16.39
CA ASP A 185 6.88 -11.75 -17.37
C ASP A 185 7.45 -10.39 -17.75
N ASP A 186 6.62 -9.37 -17.88
CA ASP A 186 7.07 -8.00 -18.16
C ASP A 186 8.00 -7.49 -17.07
N ILE A 187 7.72 -7.83 -15.81
CA ILE A 187 8.49 -7.42 -14.64
C ILE A 187 9.76 -8.27 -14.54
N MET A 188 9.64 -9.60 -14.58
CA MET A 188 10.76 -10.52 -14.42
C MET A 188 11.78 -10.44 -15.56
N SER A 189 11.36 -10.10 -16.77
CA SER A 189 12.25 -9.90 -17.91
C SER A 189 13.04 -8.59 -17.87
N GLY A 190 12.81 -7.74 -16.88
CA GLY A 190 13.50 -6.46 -16.76
C GLY A 190 13.11 -5.42 -17.82
N LYS A 191 11.95 -5.56 -18.45
CA LYS A 191 11.41 -4.60 -19.42
C LYS A 191 10.93 -3.27 -18.81
N VAL A 192 11.29 -3.02 -17.57
CA VAL A 192 11.00 -1.74 -16.90
C VAL A 192 11.84 -0.65 -17.57
N ASP A 193 11.16 0.29 -18.21
CA ASP A 193 11.81 1.39 -18.89
C ASP A 193 12.02 2.59 -17.95
N VAL A 194 13.27 3.00 -17.77
CA VAL A 194 13.67 4.18 -16.98
C VAL A 194 13.92 5.43 -17.84
N SER A 195 13.66 5.36 -19.15
CA SER A 195 13.88 6.49 -20.07
C SER A 195 12.96 7.68 -19.80
N GLU A 196 11.75 7.40 -19.32
CA GLU A 196 10.77 8.42 -18.93
C GLU A 196 10.83 8.61 -17.41
N PHE A 197 11.40 9.73 -16.98
CA PHE A 197 11.57 10.04 -15.56
C PHE A 197 10.23 10.32 -14.87
N ASN A 198 9.75 9.34 -14.12
CA ASN A 198 8.58 9.45 -13.26
C ASN A 198 8.83 8.63 -11.99
N LEU A 199 9.14 9.32 -10.88
CA LEU A 199 9.57 8.68 -9.63
C LEU A 199 8.57 7.63 -9.14
N TYR A 200 7.32 8.01 -8.98
CA TYR A 200 6.31 7.12 -8.43
C TYR A 200 6.10 5.88 -9.30
N LYS A 201 5.89 6.06 -10.57
CA LYS A 201 5.64 4.94 -11.49
C LYS A 201 6.81 3.96 -11.53
N LYS A 202 8.05 4.44 -11.55
CA LYS A 202 9.22 3.55 -11.59
C LYS A 202 9.46 2.83 -10.26
N CYS A 203 9.25 3.50 -9.13
CA CYS A 203 9.33 2.84 -7.82
C CYS A 203 8.21 1.81 -7.64
N ASP A 204 7.01 2.04 -8.17
CA ASP A 204 5.93 1.06 -8.19
C ASP A 204 6.35 -0.23 -8.94
N ASP A 205 7.08 -0.10 -10.04
CA ASP A 205 7.62 -1.25 -10.80
C ASP A 205 8.60 -2.09 -9.98
N LEU A 206 9.42 -1.49 -9.10
CA LEU A 206 10.28 -2.24 -8.18
C LEU A 206 9.46 -3.06 -7.18
N VAL A 207 8.40 -2.49 -6.66
CA VAL A 207 7.51 -3.21 -5.72
C VAL A 207 6.71 -4.30 -6.43
N LYS A 208 6.30 -4.10 -7.68
CA LYS A 208 5.70 -5.15 -8.51
C LYS A 208 6.66 -6.33 -8.69
N LEU A 209 7.91 -6.04 -9.03
CA LEU A 209 8.96 -7.06 -9.17
C LEU A 209 9.16 -7.83 -7.86
N LEU A 210 9.18 -7.11 -6.73
CA LEU A 210 9.31 -7.71 -5.40
C LEU A 210 8.12 -8.62 -5.08
N ALA A 211 6.90 -8.18 -5.36
CA ALA A 211 5.69 -8.99 -5.15
C ALA A 211 5.71 -10.26 -6.00
N VAL A 212 6.09 -10.17 -7.28
CA VAL A 212 6.23 -11.35 -8.15
C VAL A 212 7.32 -12.30 -7.65
N SER A 213 8.43 -11.77 -7.16
CA SER A 213 9.54 -12.59 -6.62
C SER A 213 9.19 -13.37 -5.36
N MET A 214 8.11 -12.99 -4.66
CA MET A 214 7.65 -13.62 -3.41
C MET A 214 6.39 -14.48 -3.56
N ARG A 215 5.96 -14.76 -4.78
CA ARG A 215 4.90 -15.75 -5.01
C ARG A 215 5.39 -17.15 -4.64
N ASN A 216 4.48 -18.04 -4.26
CA ASN A 216 4.79 -19.40 -3.83
C ASN A 216 4.23 -20.49 -4.77
N ASP A 217 3.58 -20.09 -5.84
CA ASP A 217 3.16 -20.96 -6.94
C ASP A 217 3.98 -20.58 -8.20
N PHE A 218 5.08 -21.30 -8.41
CA PHE A 218 5.97 -21.10 -9.58
C PHE A 218 5.73 -22.08 -10.73
N GLU A 219 4.86 -23.04 -10.56
CA GLU A 219 4.60 -24.04 -11.60
C GLU A 219 3.81 -23.44 -12.77
N ASN A 220 3.14 -22.31 -12.52
CA ASN A 220 2.37 -21.61 -13.54
C ASN A 220 2.89 -20.17 -13.70
N GLU A 221 3.21 -19.78 -14.92
CA GLU A 221 3.40 -18.38 -15.28
C GLU A 221 2.08 -17.65 -15.06
N MET A 222 2.03 -16.77 -14.04
CA MET A 222 0.84 -15.99 -13.75
C MET A 222 1.08 -14.50 -13.95
N SER A 223 0.13 -13.82 -14.58
CA SER A 223 0.07 -12.36 -14.61
C SER A 223 -0.27 -11.81 -13.22
N PHE A 224 -0.07 -10.51 -13.02
CA PHE A 224 -0.50 -9.84 -11.79
C PHE A 224 -2.02 -9.98 -11.56
N GLU A 225 -2.81 -9.90 -12.63
CA GLU A 225 -4.26 -10.07 -12.58
C GLU A 225 -4.63 -11.46 -12.05
N GLN A 226 -3.96 -12.49 -12.53
CA GLN A 226 -4.18 -13.87 -12.07
C GLN A 226 -3.77 -14.07 -10.61
N LEU A 227 -2.69 -13.40 -10.15
CA LEU A 227 -2.34 -13.40 -8.73
C LEU A 227 -3.43 -12.80 -7.86
N VAL A 228 -4.09 -11.75 -8.34
CA VAL A 228 -5.17 -11.06 -7.63
C VAL A 228 -6.45 -11.89 -7.64
N GLU A 229 -6.77 -12.57 -8.74
CA GLU A 229 -7.94 -13.47 -8.83
C GLU A 229 -7.90 -14.57 -7.76
N ASN A 230 -6.71 -15.02 -7.37
CA ASN A 230 -6.51 -15.99 -6.29
C ASN A 230 -6.57 -15.37 -4.88
N LYS A 231 -6.88 -14.08 -4.77
CA LYS A 231 -6.84 -13.29 -3.54
C LYS A 231 -5.41 -13.11 -2.98
N ILE A 232 -5.02 -11.88 -2.76
CA ILE A 232 -3.65 -11.51 -2.40
C ILE A 232 -3.19 -11.97 -1.01
N ASP A 233 -4.11 -12.37 -0.16
CA ASP A 233 -3.87 -12.91 1.18
C ASP A 233 -4.26 -14.39 1.34
N SER A 234 -4.48 -15.12 0.24
CA SER A 234 -4.86 -16.54 0.27
C SER A 234 -3.68 -17.47 0.54
N PHE A 235 -3.99 -18.74 0.81
CA PHE A 235 -3.02 -19.79 1.14
C PHE A 235 -3.01 -20.90 0.10
N ILE A 236 -1.82 -21.49 -0.09
CA ILE A 236 -1.63 -22.76 -0.79
C ILE A 236 -1.61 -23.87 0.25
N GLU A 237 -2.42 -24.88 0.08
CA GLU A 237 -2.42 -26.07 0.91
C GLU A 237 -1.56 -27.17 0.26
N HIS A 238 -0.55 -27.63 0.99
CA HIS A 238 0.33 -28.71 0.55
C HIS A 238 -0.24 -30.08 0.91
N SER A 239 0.25 -31.12 0.24
CA SER A 239 -0.21 -32.52 0.45
C SER A 239 0.02 -33.04 1.87
N ASP A 240 0.94 -32.45 2.63
CA ASP A 240 1.21 -32.76 4.03
C ASP A 240 0.29 -32.02 5.02
N GLY A 241 -0.67 -31.24 4.51
CA GLY A 241 -1.60 -30.42 5.30
C GLY A 241 -1.04 -29.07 5.77
N SER A 242 0.22 -28.76 5.46
CA SER A 242 0.79 -27.44 5.73
C SER A 242 0.18 -26.39 4.81
N LYS A 243 0.13 -25.14 5.28
CA LYS A 243 -0.36 -23.99 4.50
C LYS A 243 0.73 -22.95 4.39
N GLU A 244 0.85 -22.40 3.18
CA GLU A 244 1.76 -21.34 2.84
C GLU A 244 0.99 -20.20 2.18
N PRO A 245 1.28 -18.90 2.47
CA PRO A 245 0.67 -17.82 1.73
C PRO A 245 0.92 -17.98 0.22
N ALA A 246 -0.09 -17.72 -0.61
CA ALA A 246 0.07 -17.78 -2.06
C ALA A 246 1.11 -16.75 -2.56
N ASN A 247 1.18 -15.63 -1.87
CA ASN A 247 2.21 -14.60 -2.08
C ASN A 247 2.69 -14.07 -0.73
N THR A 248 3.96 -14.29 -0.41
CA THR A 248 4.56 -13.88 0.86
C THR A 248 4.60 -12.36 1.03
N PHE A 249 4.80 -11.62 -0.07
CA PHE A 249 4.83 -10.16 -0.03
C PHE A 249 3.47 -9.58 0.37
N PHE A 250 2.41 -9.92 -0.36
CA PHE A 250 1.08 -9.40 -0.06
C PHE A 250 0.58 -9.84 1.31
N TYR A 251 0.79 -11.10 1.66
CA TYR A 251 0.43 -11.60 2.98
C TYR A 251 1.15 -10.83 4.10
N GLY A 252 2.45 -10.59 3.94
CA GLY A 252 3.23 -9.82 4.90
C GLY A 252 2.80 -8.37 5.01
N VAL A 253 2.53 -7.69 3.90
CA VAL A 253 2.02 -6.31 3.88
C VAL A 253 0.70 -6.17 4.63
N LEU A 254 -0.20 -7.13 4.43
CA LEU A 254 -1.55 -7.10 5.00
C LEU A 254 -1.61 -7.60 6.46
N ASN A 255 -0.70 -8.46 6.86
CA ASN A 255 -0.75 -9.12 8.17
C ASN A 255 0.46 -8.77 9.05
N ASP A 256 1.67 -9.16 8.64
CA ASP A 256 2.91 -8.90 9.38
C ASP A 256 4.11 -8.81 8.45
N SER A 257 4.62 -7.61 8.24
CA SER A 257 5.74 -7.35 7.33
C SER A 257 7.09 -7.90 7.81
N SER A 258 7.21 -8.38 9.04
CA SER A 258 8.42 -9.10 9.48
C SER A 258 8.66 -10.36 8.66
N ILE A 259 7.60 -10.98 8.15
CA ILE A 259 7.65 -12.15 7.26
C ILE A 259 8.41 -11.80 5.98
N ILE A 260 8.17 -10.62 5.43
CA ILE A 260 8.85 -10.14 4.20
C ILE A 260 10.33 -9.86 4.48
N GLU A 261 10.63 -9.11 5.53
CA GLU A 261 12.00 -8.77 5.92
C GLU A 261 12.81 -10.05 6.20
N ASN A 262 12.26 -10.98 6.95
CA ASN A 262 12.91 -12.25 7.28
C ASN A 262 13.14 -13.10 6.01
N GLU A 263 12.16 -13.18 5.11
CA GLU A 263 12.30 -13.90 3.84
C GLU A 263 13.38 -13.29 2.94
N PHE A 264 13.39 -11.97 2.81
CA PHE A 264 14.39 -11.28 2.00
C PHE A 264 15.80 -11.43 2.58
N ASP A 265 15.96 -11.21 3.89
CA ASP A 265 17.24 -11.34 4.59
C ASP A 265 17.77 -12.78 4.59
N LYS A 266 16.90 -13.77 4.59
CA LYS A 266 17.27 -15.18 4.48
C LYS A 266 18.10 -15.49 3.24
N TYR A 267 17.75 -14.92 2.09
CA TYR A 267 18.42 -15.18 0.81
C TYR A 267 19.49 -14.15 0.45
N MET A 268 19.38 -12.94 0.97
CA MET A 268 20.26 -11.83 0.60
C MET A 268 21.24 -11.41 1.71
N GLY A 269 21.08 -11.96 2.91
CA GLY A 269 21.88 -11.63 4.08
C GLY A 269 21.17 -10.66 5.02
N LYS A 270 21.52 -10.74 6.30
CA LYS A 270 20.89 -9.92 7.35
C LYS A 270 21.08 -8.42 7.07
N GLY A 271 19.99 -7.67 7.13
CA GLY A 271 19.96 -6.23 6.87
C GLY A 271 19.73 -5.86 5.40
N ALA A 272 19.69 -6.83 4.50
CA ALA A 272 19.48 -6.58 3.06
C ALA A 272 18.14 -5.91 2.77
N TRP A 273 17.08 -6.26 3.50
CA TRP A 273 15.78 -5.61 3.37
C TRP A 273 15.84 -4.12 3.67
N ARG A 274 16.53 -3.73 4.74
CA ARG A 274 16.69 -2.32 5.11
C ARG A 274 17.58 -1.57 4.14
N ASP A 275 18.55 -2.23 3.53
CA ASP A 275 19.35 -1.66 2.43
C ASP A 275 18.49 -1.38 1.21
N LEU A 276 17.60 -2.32 0.83
CA LEU A 276 16.65 -2.13 -0.24
C LEU A 276 15.70 -0.97 0.06
N ASP A 277 15.19 -0.87 1.28
CA ASP A 277 14.35 0.25 1.72
C ASP A 277 15.08 1.59 1.60
N THR A 278 16.37 1.63 1.95
CA THR A 278 17.21 2.83 1.78
C THR A 278 17.33 3.23 0.32
N PHE A 279 17.56 2.30 -0.60
CA PHE A 279 17.59 2.59 -2.04
C PHE A 279 16.26 3.16 -2.53
N ILE A 280 15.15 2.55 -2.17
CA ILE A 280 13.82 3.02 -2.56
C ILE A 280 13.53 4.40 -1.96
N THR A 281 13.89 4.65 -0.71
CA THR A 281 13.77 5.96 -0.07
C THR A 281 14.57 7.03 -0.80
N ASN A 282 15.79 6.72 -1.22
CA ASN A 282 16.62 7.62 -2.01
C ASN A 282 16.02 7.96 -3.37
N LEU A 283 15.33 7.02 -4.01
CA LEU A 283 14.63 7.25 -5.27
C LEU A 283 13.47 8.24 -5.15
N HIS A 284 12.92 8.44 -3.96
CA HIS A 284 11.89 9.45 -3.66
C HIS A 284 12.46 10.85 -3.36
N ASN A 285 13.79 11.02 -3.38
CA ASN A 285 14.42 12.32 -3.17
C ASN A 285 14.24 13.20 -4.42
N THR A 286 13.54 14.33 -4.26
CA THR A 286 13.26 15.27 -5.35
C THR A 286 14.50 15.97 -5.93
N ASN A 287 15.62 15.94 -5.20
CA ASN A 287 16.90 16.56 -5.61
C ASN A 287 17.84 15.59 -6.33
N ILE A 288 17.43 14.34 -6.53
CA ILE A 288 18.25 13.34 -7.24
C ILE A 288 18.29 13.64 -8.74
N SER A 289 19.48 13.56 -9.37
CA SER A 289 19.59 13.67 -10.81
C SER A 289 19.05 12.42 -11.51
N LYS A 290 18.74 12.54 -12.82
CA LYS A 290 18.29 11.38 -13.61
C LYS A 290 19.33 10.27 -13.62
N GLU A 291 20.61 10.60 -13.77
CA GLU A 291 21.71 9.61 -13.78
C GLU A 291 21.83 8.90 -12.42
N GLN A 292 21.73 9.65 -11.32
CA GLN A 292 21.72 9.08 -9.97
C GLN A 292 20.48 8.19 -9.75
N PHE A 293 19.30 8.64 -10.20
CA PHE A 293 18.09 7.85 -10.13
C PHE A 293 18.23 6.53 -10.89
N ASP A 294 18.68 6.56 -12.14
CA ASP A 294 18.86 5.36 -12.96
C ASP A 294 19.86 4.38 -12.34
N MET A 295 20.94 4.90 -11.74
CA MET A 295 21.96 4.08 -11.08
C MET A 295 21.37 3.38 -9.83
N VAL A 296 20.72 4.12 -8.94
CA VAL A 296 20.10 3.57 -7.72
C VAL A 296 18.94 2.62 -8.07
N PHE A 297 18.15 2.94 -9.09
CA PHE A 297 17.08 2.08 -9.56
C PHE A 297 17.62 0.73 -10.07
N LYS A 298 18.70 0.72 -10.85
CA LYS A 298 19.35 -0.50 -11.33
C LYS A 298 19.92 -1.34 -10.20
N GLU A 299 20.49 -0.71 -9.18
CA GLU A 299 20.98 -1.43 -8.00
C GLU A 299 19.84 -2.11 -7.25
N ALA A 300 18.75 -1.39 -6.98
CA ALA A 300 17.58 -1.95 -6.34
C ALA A 300 16.95 -3.07 -7.17
N GLN A 301 16.79 -2.87 -8.47
CA GLN A 301 16.25 -3.87 -9.40
C GLN A 301 17.15 -5.13 -9.43
N GLY A 302 18.46 -4.96 -9.53
CA GLY A 302 19.43 -6.06 -9.52
C GLY A 302 19.37 -6.87 -8.24
N MET A 303 19.23 -6.21 -7.10
CA MET A 303 19.09 -6.86 -5.80
C MET A 303 17.81 -7.70 -5.70
N ILE A 304 16.69 -7.20 -6.21
CA ILE A 304 15.42 -7.94 -6.24
C ILE A 304 15.49 -9.14 -7.18
N ILE A 305 16.11 -8.98 -8.36
CA ILE A 305 16.29 -10.07 -9.32
C ILE A 305 17.19 -11.17 -8.73
N GLU A 306 18.29 -10.81 -8.08
CA GLU A 306 19.16 -11.76 -7.39
C GLU A 306 18.39 -12.51 -6.28
N PHE A 307 17.62 -11.81 -5.50
CA PHE A 307 16.73 -12.41 -4.49
C PHE A 307 15.77 -13.43 -5.13
N ALA A 308 15.08 -13.03 -6.21
CA ALA A 308 14.14 -13.89 -6.90
C ALA A 308 14.81 -15.18 -7.41
N ASN A 309 15.96 -15.06 -8.06
CA ASN A 309 16.71 -16.18 -8.59
C ASN A 309 17.22 -17.13 -7.49
N THR A 310 17.77 -16.57 -6.41
CA THR A 310 18.29 -17.36 -5.28
C THR A 310 17.16 -18.11 -4.58
N ARG A 311 16.04 -17.45 -4.35
CA ARG A 311 14.85 -18.02 -3.72
C ARG A 311 14.27 -19.17 -4.56
N MET A 312 14.13 -18.96 -5.86
CA MET A 312 13.65 -20.01 -6.78
C MET A 312 14.55 -21.24 -6.78
N GLN A 313 15.85 -21.04 -6.88
CA GLN A 313 16.83 -22.16 -6.89
C GLN A 313 16.78 -22.99 -5.59
N GLU A 314 16.58 -22.37 -4.43
CA GLU A 314 16.52 -23.08 -3.17
C GLU A 314 15.16 -23.72 -2.91
N LYS A 315 14.07 -23.06 -3.30
CA LYS A 315 12.71 -23.52 -3.01
C LYS A 315 12.26 -24.68 -3.91
N TYR A 316 12.80 -24.78 -5.12
CA TYR A 316 12.38 -25.75 -6.15
C TYR A 316 13.48 -26.74 -6.52
N LYS A 317 14.47 -26.96 -5.63
CA LYS A 317 15.38 -28.12 -5.65
C LYS A 317 14.65 -29.37 -5.15
#